data_45308cacba734069a171823799bd73d3
#
_entry.id   45308cacba734069a171823799bd73d3
#
_cell.length_a   1.000
_cell.length_b   1.000
_cell.length_c   1.000
_cell.angle_alpha   90.00
_cell.angle_beta   90.00
_cell.angle_gamma   90.00
#
_symmetry.space_group_name_H-M   'P 1'
#
loop_
_entity.id
_entity.type
_entity.pdbx_description
1 polymer ?
#
loop_
_entity_poly.entity_id
_entity_poly.type
_entity_poly.pdbx_seq_one_letter_code
_entity_poly.pdbx_strand_id
1 'polypeptide(L)'
;MDNERVILHSDMNSFYASVEMMLNPELKGKPVAVCGSTEERHGIVLAKSDLAKKAGVKTGMVNWEARQLCPGLIVVPPQYDQYLKYSKLARQIYHRYTDLVEPYGMDECWLDVTGSGVCGTGMEIAEAIRQTTKEELGLTVSIGVSFNKIFAKLGSDMRKPDAITEIKWDNFKEKIWPLDAAELLYVGRATENKLAQYGIRTIGDLAKTSPDTLRHMLGINGLKLWMYANGTDTSRVMHKDFVSPVKSIGHGITCTADLQTPEEVFRVMLELSQDVGHRLRVHELMACGVQVSVRTNDLYGSQYQCKLPFRTQLPNEIAGAGFHLLMERYRWDKPIRAVTIRGIDLVSQKEAEQLSMFVDHQKRDRRILLEDAV
;
A
#
# COMPACT_ATOMS: atom_id res chain seq x y z
N MET A 1 -15.75 32.19 14.53
CA MET A 1 -16.00 31.30 13.38
C MET A 1 -14.87 30.27 13.42
N ASP A 2 -15.16 29.07 13.91
CA ASP A 2 -14.18 27.99 13.90
C ASP A 2 -13.84 27.73 12.44
N ASN A 3 -12.56 27.85 12.13
CA ASN A 3 -12.04 27.62 10.78
C ASN A 3 -12.22 26.12 10.49
N GLU A 4 -13.34 25.77 9.86
CA GLU A 4 -13.66 24.37 9.54
C GLU A 4 -12.57 23.84 8.62
N ARG A 5 -11.93 22.72 9.01
CA ARG A 5 -10.86 22.12 8.21
C ARG A 5 -11.36 21.80 6.81
N VAL A 6 -10.51 22.03 5.82
CA VAL A 6 -10.78 21.71 4.43
C VAL A 6 -9.74 20.72 3.93
N ILE A 7 -10.13 19.46 3.88
CA ILE A 7 -9.27 18.35 3.47
C ILE A 7 -9.74 17.83 2.11
N LEU A 8 -8.83 17.76 1.17
CA LEU A 8 -9.03 17.10 -0.11
C LEU A 8 -8.40 15.71 -0.08
N HIS A 9 -9.03 14.78 -0.80
CA HIS A 9 -8.39 13.52 -1.19
C HIS A 9 -8.47 13.37 -2.70
N SER A 10 -7.32 13.32 -3.36
CA SER A 10 -7.21 13.15 -4.81
C SER A 10 -6.79 11.72 -5.14
N ASP A 11 -7.49 11.09 -6.08
CA ASP A 11 -7.29 9.71 -6.52
C ASP A 11 -7.23 9.67 -8.06
N MET A 12 -6.12 9.20 -8.63
CA MET A 12 -5.95 9.12 -10.07
C MET A 12 -6.73 7.95 -10.66
N ASN A 13 -7.63 8.25 -11.60
CA ASN A 13 -8.56 7.28 -12.15
C ASN A 13 -7.85 6.19 -12.97
N SER A 14 -8.07 4.91 -12.61
CA SER A 14 -7.52 3.74 -13.31
C SER A 14 -6.01 3.88 -13.57
N PHE A 15 -5.26 4.39 -12.60
CA PHE A 15 -3.95 5.04 -12.74
C PHE A 15 -2.99 4.33 -13.70
N TYR A 16 -2.58 3.09 -13.43
CA TYR A 16 -1.62 2.39 -14.31
C TYR A 16 -2.17 2.23 -15.74
N ALA A 17 -3.42 1.84 -15.88
CA ALA A 17 -4.03 1.69 -17.19
C ALA A 17 -4.14 3.03 -17.94
N SER A 18 -4.40 4.13 -17.22
CA SER A 18 -4.46 5.48 -17.80
C SER A 18 -3.09 5.95 -18.26
N VAL A 19 -2.03 5.67 -17.49
CA VAL A 19 -0.64 5.96 -17.90
C VAL A 19 -0.26 5.16 -19.16
N GLU A 20 -0.58 3.85 -19.22
CA GLU A 20 -0.32 3.05 -20.40
C GLU A 20 -1.05 3.57 -21.65
N MET A 21 -2.33 3.92 -21.52
CA MET A 21 -3.12 4.48 -22.62
C MET A 21 -2.67 5.87 -23.04
N MET A 22 -2.05 6.63 -22.14
CA MET A 22 -1.48 7.94 -22.45
C MET A 22 -0.14 7.79 -23.20
N LEU A 23 0.71 6.86 -22.77
CA LEU A 23 2.00 6.56 -23.40
C LEU A 23 1.84 5.87 -24.77
N ASN A 24 0.80 5.01 -24.90
CA ASN A 24 0.47 4.35 -26.15
C ASN A 24 -0.96 4.71 -26.59
N PRO A 25 -1.14 5.71 -27.47
CA PRO A 25 -2.46 6.15 -27.94
C PRO A 25 -3.28 5.07 -28.65
N GLU A 26 -2.66 4.00 -29.18
CA GLU A 26 -3.37 2.88 -29.83
C GLU A 26 -4.23 2.09 -28.84
N LEU A 27 -3.95 2.19 -27.55
CA LEU A 27 -4.72 1.57 -26.48
C LEU A 27 -6.00 2.35 -26.13
N LYS A 28 -6.10 3.62 -26.54
CA LYS A 28 -7.26 4.47 -26.25
C LYS A 28 -8.53 3.89 -26.89
N GLY A 29 -9.60 3.89 -26.10
CA GLY A 29 -10.90 3.36 -26.55
C GLY A 29 -10.98 1.84 -26.59
N LYS A 30 -9.98 1.12 -26.09
CA LYS A 30 -9.97 -0.35 -26.00
C LYS A 30 -10.03 -0.81 -24.53
N PRO A 31 -10.52 -2.01 -24.26
CA PRO A 31 -10.41 -2.61 -22.93
C PRO A 31 -8.95 -3.02 -22.66
N VAL A 32 -8.32 -2.37 -21.69
CA VAL A 32 -6.91 -2.58 -21.32
C VAL A 32 -6.83 -3.02 -19.86
N ALA A 33 -5.95 -3.96 -19.57
CA ALA A 33 -5.55 -4.32 -18.22
C ALA A 33 -4.03 -4.37 -18.11
N VAL A 34 -3.51 -3.75 -17.06
CA VAL A 34 -2.10 -3.89 -16.67
C VAL A 34 -2.00 -5.11 -15.77
N CYS A 35 -1.20 -6.08 -16.18
CA CYS A 35 -1.12 -7.38 -15.49
C CYS A 35 0.33 -7.81 -15.29
N GLY A 36 0.57 -8.55 -14.20
CA GLY A 36 1.81 -9.27 -14.02
C GLY A 36 1.94 -10.47 -14.98
N SER A 37 3.16 -11.02 -15.06
CA SER A 37 3.48 -12.19 -15.90
C SER A 37 2.79 -13.46 -15.40
N THR A 38 2.08 -14.13 -16.29
CA THR A 38 1.47 -15.45 -15.99
C THR A 38 2.53 -16.53 -15.86
N GLU A 39 3.60 -16.46 -16.66
CA GLU A 39 4.71 -17.42 -16.67
C GLU A 39 5.49 -17.40 -15.37
N GLU A 40 5.62 -16.21 -14.77
CA GLU A 40 6.24 -16.00 -13.46
C GLU A 40 5.28 -16.23 -12.29
N ARG A 41 4.10 -16.78 -12.52
CA ARG A 41 3.04 -16.96 -11.50
C ARG A 41 2.54 -15.66 -10.83
N HIS A 42 2.77 -14.51 -11.47
CA HIS A 42 2.30 -13.20 -11.05
C HIS A 42 1.13 -12.68 -11.90
N GLY A 43 0.50 -13.54 -12.70
CA GLY A 43 -0.52 -13.19 -13.68
C GLY A 43 -1.85 -12.75 -13.08
N ILE A 44 -1.86 -11.57 -12.45
CA ILE A 44 -3.07 -10.92 -11.92
C ILE A 44 -3.23 -9.52 -12.50
N VAL A 45 -4.47 -9.06 -12.57
CA VAL A 45 -4.83 -7.70 -12.96
C VAL A 45 -4.41 -6.72 -11.84
N LEU A 46 -3.50 -5.80 -12.14
CA LEU A 46 -3.06 -4.73 -11.24
C LEU A 46 -3.95 -3.49 -11.38
N ALA A 47 -4.24 -3.08 -12.64
CA ALA A 47 -5.15 -2.00 -12.96
C ALA A 47 -5.87 -2.29 -14.27
N LYS A 48 -6.96 -1.59 -14.52
CA LYS A 48 -7.81 -1.79 -15.71
C LYS A 48 -8.44 -0.49 -16.16
N SER A 49 -8.66 -0.37 -17.49
CA SER A 49 -9.44 0.74 -18.08
C SER A 49 -10.92 0.64 -17.71
N ASP A 50 -11.64 1.76 -17.87
CA ASP A 50 -13.08 1.80 -17.59
C ASP A 50 -13.87 0.83 -18.48
N LEU A 51 -13.44 0.58 -19.72
CA LEU A 51 -14.08 -0.40 -20.60
C LEU A 51 -13.90 -1.81 -20.07
N ALA A 52 -12.71 -2.18 -19.60
CA ALA A 52 -12.47 -3.47 -18.97
C ALA A 52 -13.24 -3.62 -17.65
N LYS A 53 -13.33 -2.52 -16.85
CA LYS A 53 -14.15 -2.48 -15.63
C LYS A 53 -15.64 -2.69 -15.92
N LYS A 54 -16.19 -2.06 -16.97
CA LYS A 54 -17.59 -2.26 -17.41
C LYS A 54 -17.87 -3.68 -17.87
N ALA A 55 -16.87 -4.38 -18.42
CA ALA A 55 -16.96 -5.80 -18.77
C ALA A 55 -16.86 -6.76 -17.58
N GLY A 56 -16.68 -6.23 -16.34
CA GLY A 56 -16.64 -7.02 -15.12
C GLY A 56 -15.22 -7.40 -14.64
N VAL A 57 -14.16 -6.93 -15.31
CA VAL A 57 -12.76 -7.18 -14.88
C VAL A 57 -12.48 -6.46 -13.56
N LYS A 58 -11.91 -7.18 -12.58
CA LYS A 58 -11.58 -6.65 -11.24
C LYS A 58 -10.09 -6.74 -10.98
N THR A 59 -9.55 -5.80 -10.20
CA THR A 59 -8.18 -5.86 -9.68
C THR A 59 -8.01 -7.10 -8.79
N GLY A 60 -6.85 -7.78 -8.91
CA GLY A 60 -6.57 -9.05 -8.24
C GLY A 60 -7.11 -10.29 -8.95
N MET A 61 -7.90 -10.14 -10.02
CA MET A 61 -8.40 -11.24 -10.85
C MET A 61 -7.24 -11.84 -11.65
N VAL A 62 -7.25 -13.17 -11.85
CA VAL A 62 -6.21 -13.82 -12.67
C VAL A 62 -6.41 -13.53 -14.16
N ASN A 63 -5.33 -13.49 -14.91
CA ASN A 63 -5.34 -13.05 -16.32
C ASN A 63 -6.30 -13.87 -17.22
N TRP A 64 -6.41 -15.18 -17.02
CA TRP A 64 -7.29 -16.02 -17.82
C TRP A 64 -8.77 -15.70 -17.54
N GLU A 65 -9.14 -15.48 -16.28
CA GLU A 65 -10.50 -15.11 -15.87
C GLU A 65 -10.88 -13.74 -16.44
N ALA A 66 -9.96 -12.77 -16.38
CA ALA A 66 -10.16 -11.44 -16.96
C ALA A 66 -10.40 -11.49 -18.47
N ARG A 67 -9.66 -12.34 -19.20
CA ARG A 67 -9.85 -12.54 -20.65
C ARG A 67 -11.16 -13.26 -20.97
N GLN A 68 -11.62 -14.16 -20.11
CA GLN A 68 -12.90 -14.84 -20.27
C GLN A 68 -14.08 -13.83 -20.13
N LEU A 69 -14.01 -12.92 -19.14
CA LEU A 69 -15.03 -11.89 -18.93
C LEU A 69 -15.01 -10.79 -20.00
N CYS A 70 -13.86 -10.49 -20.54
CA CYS A 70 -13.66 -9.42 -21.51
C CYS A 70 -12.94 -9.97 -22.77
N PRO A 71 -13.65 -10.62 -23.70
CA PRO A 71 -13.07 -11.02 -24.98
C PRO A 71 -12.53 -9.79 -25.72
N GLY A 72 -11.27 -9.80 -26.11
CA GLY A 72 -10.59 -8.64 -26.70
C GLY A 72 -9.85 -7.74 -25.69
N LEU A 73 -9.76 -8.16 -24.42
CA LEU A 73 -8.92 -7.51 -23.43
C LEU A 73 -7.46 -7.47 -23.86
N ILE A 74 -6.89 -6.27 -23.95
CA ILE A 74 -5.47 -6.05 -24.20
C ILE A 74 -4.75 -6.07 -22.85
N VAL A 75 -3.86 -7.01 -22.69
CA VAL A 75 -3.02 -7.12 -21.48
C VAL A 75 -1.65 -6.53 -21.76
N VAL A 76 -1.22 -5.61 -20.91
CA VAL A 76 0.09 -4.94 -20.98
C VAL A 76 0.88 -5.18 -19.68
N PRO A 77 2.21 -5.32 -19.74
CA PRO A 77 3.04 -5.44 -18.55
C PRO A 77 3.13 -4.09 -17.83
N PRO A 78 3.38 -4.06 -16.49
CA PRO A 78 3.51 -2.83 -15.75
C PRO A 78 4.82 -2.10 -16.02
N GLN A 79 4.77 -0.77 -16.11
CA GLN A 79 5.93 0.13 -16.23
C GLN A 79 6.06 1.00 -14.96
N TYR A 80 6.55 0.41 -13.86
CA TYR A 80 6.59 1.07 -12.55
C TYR A 80 7.36 2.40 -12.54
N ASP A 81 8.43 2.54 -13.33
CA ASP A 81 9.19 3.79 -13.44
C ASP A 81 8.32 4.93 -13.97
N GLN A 82 7.46 4.64 -14.97
CA GLN A 82 6.52 5.61 -15.49
C GLN A 82 5.46 5.97 -14.44
N TYR A 83 4.94 4.98 -13.71
CA TYR A 83 3.94 5.24 -12.66
C TYR A 83 4.54 6.11 -11.55
N LEU A 84 5.76 5.84 -11.10
CA LEU A 84 6.48 6.68 -10.14
C LEU A 84 6.69 8.10 -10.64
N LYS A 85 7.05 8.26 -11.93
CA LYS A 85 7.21 9.56 -12.57
C LYS A 85 5.92 10.37 -12.54
N TYR A 86 4.78 9.80 -13.01
CA TYR A 86 3.50 10.50 -13.05
C TYR A 86 2.92 10.74 -11.65
N SER A 87 3.15 9.84 -10.72
CA SER A 87 2.85 10.05 -9.28
C SER A 87 3.57 11.28 -8.72
N LYS A 88 4.85 11.45 -9.03
CA LYS A 88 5.63 12.63 -8.60
C LYS A 88 5.13 13.91 -9.27
N LEU A 89 4.83 13.88 -10.57
CA LEU A 89 4.30 15.03 -11.31
C LEU A 89 2.95 15.49 -10.75
N ALA A 90 2.03 14.56 -10.45
CA ALA A 90 0.75 14.89 -9.83
C ALA A 90 0.96 15.57 -8.47
N ARG A 91 1.86 15.07 -7.62
CA ARG A 91 2.19 15.71 -6.35
C ARG A 91 2.77 17.12 -6.51
N GLN A 92 3.54 17.38 -7.57
CA GLN A 92 4.03 18.73 -7.88
C GLN A 92 2.88 19.71 -8.18
N ILE A 93 1.79 19.24 -8.82
CA ILE A 93 0.58 20.04 -9.00
C ILE A 93 -0.06 20.35 -7.64
N TYR A 94 -0.18 19.34 -6.76
CA TYR A 94 -0.78 19.52 -5.43
C TYR A 94 -0.01 20.51 -4.56
N HIS A 95 1.33 20.50 -4.62
CA HIS A 95 2.21 21.42 -3.90
C HIS A 95 2.08 22.89 -4.31
N ARG A 96 1.39 23.19 -5.42
CA ARG A 96 1.08 24.60 -5.79
C ARG A 96 0.05 25.23 -4.86
N TYR A 97 -0.70 24.41 -4.11
CA TYR A 97 -1.80 24.84 -3.25
C TYR A 97 -1.48 24.72 -1.76
N THR A 98 -0.69 23.76 -1.35
CA THR A 98 -0.34 23.52 0.06
C THR A 98 0.93 22.67 0.20
N ASP A 99 1.65 22.86 1.32
CA ASP A 99 2.77 21.99 1.72
C ASP A 99 2.28 20.76 2.53
N LEU A 100 1.03 20.76 2.95
CA LEU A 100 0.41 19.66 3.68
C LEU A 100 -0.17 18.67 2.66
N VAL A 101 0.71 17.86 2.07
CA VAL A 101 0.37 16.83 1.08
C VAL A 101 0.92 15.49 1.56
N GLU A 102 0.02 14.58 1.89
CA GLU A 102 0.33 13.25 2.40
C GLU A 102 -0.01 12.19 1.36
N PRO A 103 0.98 11.49 0.79
CA PRO A 103 0.75 10.40 -0.14
C PRO A 103 0.08 9.19 0.55
N TYR A 104 -0.85 8.56 -0.18
CA TYR A 104 -1.45 7.28 0.17
C TYR A 104 -1.37 6.33 -1.02
N GLY A 105 -0.21 5.66 -1.15
CA GLY A 105 0.12 4.91 -2.36
C GLY A 105 0.76 5.78 -3.45
N MET A 106 0.69 5.32 -4.71
CA MET A 106 1.26 6.02 -5.85
C MET A 106 0.30 7.03 -6.47
N ASP A 107 -0.99 6.78 -6.38
CA ASP A 107 -2.06 7.45 -7.11
C ASP A 107 -2.99 8.29 -6.22
N GLU A 108 -2.83 8.21 -4.92
CA GLU A 108 -3.68 8.88 -3.95
C GLU A 108 -2.89 9.84 -3.07
N CYS A 109 -3.50 11.00 -2.73
CA CYS A 109 -2.94 11.96 -1.77
C CYS A 109 -4.05 12.65 -0.98
N TRP A 110 -3.81 12.87 0.31
CA TRP A 110 -4.54 13.88 1.07
C TRP A 110 -3.84 15.23 1.00
N LEU A 111 -4.63 16.29 0.94
CA LEU A 111 -4.20 17.67 0.99
C LEU A 111 -4.99 18.40 2.07
N ASP A 112 -4.30 19.14 2.95
CA ASP A 112 -4.98 20.09 3.85
C ASP A 112 -4.82 21.49 3.26
N VAL A 113 -5.94 22.03 2.77
CA VAL A 113 -6.00 23.37 2.16
C VAL A 113 -6.70 24.39 3.04
N THR A 114 -6.88 24.10 4.32
CA THR A 114 -7.52 24.98 5.30
C THR A 114 -6.90 26.38 5.30
N GLY A 115 -5.57 26.47 5.22
CA GLY A 115 -4.83 27.73 5.16
C GLY A 115 -4.68 28.36 3.77
N SER A 116 -5.22 27.73 2.72
CA SER A 116 -4.97 28.12 1.32
C SER A 116 -6.05 29.01 0.71
N GLY A 117 -6.78 29.75 1.54
CA GLY A 117 -7.89 30.61 1.11
C GLY A 117 -7.55 31.66 0.04
N VAL A 118 -6.28 32.01 -0.12
CA VAL A 118 -5.81 32.87 -1.23
C VAL A 118 -5.92 32.19 -2.61
N CYS A 119 -5.95 30.85 -2.63
CA CYS A 119 -6.10 30.05 -3.84
C CYS A 119 -7.58 29.74 -4.16
N GLY A 120 -8.50 30.11 -3.30
CA GLY A 120 -9.92 29.85 -3.42
C GLY A 120 -10.49 28.95 -2.32
N THR A 121 -11.76 28.58 -2.47
CA THR A 121 -12.45 27.59 -1.65
C THR A 121 -11.93 26.18 -1.90
N GLY A 122 -12.20 25.23 -1.00
CA GLY A 122 -11.81 23.83 -1.20
C GLY A 122 -12.35 23.23 -2.52
N MET A 123 -13.54 23.62 -2.94
CA MET A 123 -14.14 23.19 -4.20
C MET A 123 -13.45 23.80 -5.43
N GLU A 124 -13.10 25.08 -5.37
CA GLU A 124 -12.35 25.76 -6.44
C GLU A 124 -10.93 25.21 -6.58
N ILE A 125 -10.25 24.94 -5.47
CA ILE A 125 -8.94 24.28 -5.48
C ILE A 125 -9.04 22.86 -6.06
N ALA A 126 -10.04 22.09 -5.65
CA ALA A 126 -10.27 20.74 -6.19
C ALA A 126 -10.52 20.77 -7.71
N GLU A 127 -11.33 21.71 -8.21
CA GLU A 127 -11.58 21.89 -9.65
C GLU A 127 -10.31 22.29 -10.39
N ALA A 128 -9.53 23.23 -9.84
CA ALA A 128 -8.26 23.65 -10.43
C ALA A 128 -7.26 22.48 -10.50
N ILE A 129 -7.12 21.66 -9.44
CA ILE A 129 -6.29 20.45 -9.44
C ILE A 129 -6.76 19.45 -10.50
N ARG A 130 -8.05 19.17 -10.57
CA ARG A 130 -8.66 18.24 -11.52
C ARG A 130 -8.35 18.67 -12.97
N GLN A 131 -8.59 19.92 -13.28
CA GLN A 131 -8.38 20.48 -14.62
C GLN A 131 -6.88 20.51 -14.99
N THR A 132 -6.02 21.01 -14.07
CA THR A 132 -4.56 21.06 -14.30
C THR A 132 -3.97 19.65 -14.50
N THR A 133 -4.41 18.66 -13.72
CA THR A 133 -3.95 17.27 -13.90
C THR A 133 -4.32 16.75 -15.29
N LYS A 134 -5.50 17.07 -15.77
CA LYS A 134 -5.97 16.68 -17.10
C LYS A 134 -5.20 17.37 -18.23
N GLU A 135 -4.92 18.66 -18.09
CA GLU A 135 -4.22 19.47 -19.11
C GLU A 135 -2.73 19.18 -19.16
N GLU A 136 -2.06 19.13 -17.99
CA GLU A 136 -0.61 18.97 -17.95
C GLU A 136 -0.16 17.51 -18.03
N LEU A 137 -0.93 16.57 -17.47
CA LEU A 137 -0.53 15.16 -17.41
C LEU A 137 -1.33 14.24 -18.33
N GLY A 138 -2.45 14.70 -18.91
CA GLY A 138 -3.34 13.86 -19.70
C GLY A 138 -4.03 12.76 -18.88
N LEU A 139 -4.05 12.88 -17.54
CA LEU A 139 -4.65 11.96 -16.59
C LEU A 139 -5.86 12.62 -15.93
N THR A 140 -6.79 11.82 -15.43
CA THR A 140 -7.95 12.31 -14.68
C THR A 140 -7.87 11.92 -13.22
N VAL A 141 -8.43 12.74 -12.35
CA VAL A 141 -8.53 12.50 -10.91
C VAL A 141 -9.96 12.61 -10.43
N SER A 142 -10.31 11.84 -9.41
CA SER A 142 -11.52 12.05 -8.63
C SER A 142 -11.15 12.60 -7.27
N ILE A 143 -11.81 13.67 -6.84
CA ILE A 143 -11.44 14.41 -5.64
C ILE A 143 -12.61 14.44 -4.66
N GLY A 144 -12.37 14.02 -3.43
CA GLY A 144 -13.29 14.25 -2.32
C GLY A 144 -12.86 15.49 -1.53
N VAL A 145 -13.80 16.36 -1.23
CA VAL A 145 -13.62 17.57 -0.39
C VAL A 145 -14.42 17.40 0.88
N SER A 146 -13.77 17.45 2.04
CA SER A 146 -14.44 17.27 3.33
C SER A 146 -13.67 17.95 4.46
N PHE A 147 -14.19 17.81 5.69
CA PHE A 147 -13.60 18.36 6.92
C PHE A 147 -12.64 17.40 7.64
N ASN A 148 -12.51 16.15 7.18
CA ASN A 148 -11.55 15.15 7.69
C ASN A 148 -11.03 14.23 6.57
N LYS A 149 -9.94 13.51 6.85
CA LYS A 149 -9.28 12.61 5.89
C LYS A 149 -10.16 11.45 5.45
N ILE A 150 -10.96 10.91 6.36
CA ILE A 150 -11.78 9.71 6.13
C ILE A 150 -12.89 10.02 5.13
N PHE A 151 -13.61 11.11 5.33
CA PHE A 151 -14.69 11.50 4.45
C PHE A 151 -14.20 12.10 3.13
N ALA A 152 -13.04 12.78 3.14
CA ALA A 152 -12.40 13.20 1.89
C ALA A 152 -12.09 11.99 1.00
N LYS A 153 -11.49 10.90 1.57
CA LYS A 153 -11.26 9.68 0.80
C LYS A 153 -12.55 9.03 0.33
N LEU A 154 -13.52 8.87 1.19
CA LEU A 154 -14.82 8.30 0.80
C LEU A 154 -15.46 9.10 -0.34
N GLY A 155 -15.39 10.44 -0.26
CA GLY A 155 -15.89 11.33 -1.32
C GLY A 155 -15.22 11.10 -2.68
N SER A 156 -13.91 10.86 -2.71
CA SER A 156 -13.20 10.57 -3.96
C SER A 156 -13.62 9.25 -4.61
N ASP A 157 -14.15 8.29 -3.82
CA ASP A 157 -14.61 6.99 -4.30
C ASP A 157 -16.08 7.02 -4.77
N MET A 158 -16.93 7.93 -4.25
CA MET A 158 -18.37 7.98 -4.53
C MET A 158 -18.70 8.25 -5.99
N ARG A 159 -17.89 9.08 -6.66
CA ARG A 159 -18.09 9.44 -8.07
C ARG A 159 -16.77 9.31 -8.82
N LYS A 160 -16.71 8.38 -9.74
CA LYS A 160 -15.56 8.10 -10.62
C LYS A 160 -16.05 7.81 -12.03
N PRO A 161 -15.33 8.17 -13.09
CA PRO A 161 -14.08 8.95 -13.09
C PRO A 161 -14.30 10.47 -13.19
N ASP A 162 -13.21 11.26 -13.04
CA ASP A 162 -13.10 12.68 -13.37
C ASP A 162 -14.19 13.54 -12.69
N ALA A 163 -14.35 13.40 -11.37
CA ALA A 163 -15.41 14.02 -10.61
C ALA A 163 -14.95 14.59 -9.27
N ILE A 164 -15.73 15.52 -8.72
CA ILE A 164 -15.55 16.06 -7.37
C ILE A 164 -16.78 15.77 -6.54
N THR A 165 -16.57 15.34 -5.30
CA THR A 165 -17.64 15.10 -4.34
C THR A 165 -17.36 15.87 -3.05
N GLU A 166 -18.27 16.74 -2.66
CA GLU A 166 -18.18 17.49 -1.40
C GLU A 166 -19.03 16.82 -0.32
N ILE A 167 -18.44 16.64 0.87
CA ILE A 167 -19.10 16.09 2.05
C ILE A 167 -18.89 17.08 3.20
N LYS A 168 -19.97 17.73 3.64
CA LYS A 168 -19.98 18.72 4.72
C LYS A 168 -20.49 18.12 6.02
N TRP A 169 -20.20 18.80 7.13
CA TRP A 169 -20.70 18.41 8.45
C TRP A 169 -22.22 18.37 8.56
N ASP A 170 -22.92 19.24 7.87
CA ASP A 170 -24.39 19.33 7.88
C ASP A 170 -25.09 18.22 7.09
N ASN A 171 -24.38 17.57 6.14
CA ASN A 171 -24.99 16.59 5.23
C ASN A 171 -24.32 15.19 5.24
N PHE A 172 -23.25 14.99 6.03
CA PHE A 172 -22.52 13.71 5.96
C PHE A 172 -23.38 12.51 6.37
N LYS A 173 -24.27 12.67 7.36
CA LYS A 173 -25.13 11.58 7.79
C LYS A 173 -26.06 11.10 6.68
N GLU A 174 -26.66 12.03 5.94
CA GLU A 174 -27.53 11.73 4.82
C GLU A 174 -26.76 11.04 3.67
N LYS A 175 -25.55 11.53 3.38
CA LYS A 175 -24.74 11.03 2.25
C LYS A 175 -24.01 9.73 2.56
N ILE A 176 -23.50 9.56 3.79
CA ILE A 176 -22.54 8.51 4.13
C ILE A 176 -23.18 7.37 4.91
N TRP A 177 -24.07 7.64 5.87
CA TRP A 177 -24.65 6.60 6.71
C TRP A 177 -25.41 5.50 5.95
N PRO A 178 -26.06 5.76 4.80
CA PRO A 178 -26.69 4.70 4.00
C PRO A 178 -25.71 3.78 3.27
N LEU A 179 -24.43 4.15 3.14
CA LEU A 179 -23.42 3.36 2.43
C LEU A 179 -23.06 2.10 3.23
N ASP A 180 -22.60 1.06 2.51
CA ASP A 180 -22.13 -0.16 3.13
C ASP A 180 -20.94 0.13 4.08
N ALA A 181 -20.86 -0.58 5.20
CA ALA A 181 -19.77 -0.41 6.16
C ALA A 181 -18.40 -0.70 5.52
N ALA A 182 -18.34 -1.54 4.50
CA ALA A 182 -17.14 -1.87 3.74
C ALA A 182 -16.56 -0.70 2.94
N GLU A 183 -17.36 0.33 2.65
CA GLU A 183 -16.90 1.55 1.98
C GLU A 183 -16.04 2.44 2.90
N LEU A 184 -16.16 2.26 4.22
CA LEU A 184 -15.39 3.04 5.18
C LEU A 184 -13.92 2.56 5.20
N LEU A 185 -13.00 3.51 5.13
CA LEU A 185 -11.57 3.23 5.18
C LEU A 185 -11.23 2.34 6.39
N TYR A 186 -10.37 1.34 6.17
CA TYR A 186 -9.95 0.30 7.12
C TYR A 186 -11.01 -0.77 7.45
N VAL A 187 -12.15 -0.80 6.79
CA VAL A 187 -13.08 -1.92 6.84
C VAL A 187 -12.78 -2.87 5.68
N GLY A 188 -11.86 -3.80 5.90
CA GLY A 188 -11.58 -4.88 4.95
C GLY A 188 -12.55 -6.05 5.14
N ARG A 189 -12.54 -7.02 4.21
CA ARG A 189 -13.44 -8.18 4.16
C ARG A 189 -13.60 -8.94 5.49
N ALA A 190 -12.51 -9.11 6.26
CA ALA A 190 -12.60 -9.78 7.57
C ALA A 190 -13.38 -8.97 8.59
N THR A 191 -13.20 -7.64 8.61
CA THR A 191 -13.94 -6.72 9.47
C THR A 191 -15.40 -6.63 9.05
N GLU A 192 -15.68 -6.50 7.75
CA GLU A 192 -17.02 -6.50 7.16
C GLU A 192 -17.80 -7.76 7.57
N ASN A 193 -17.23 -8.94 7.36
CA ASN A 193 -17.85 -10.23 7.76
C ASN A 193 -18.15 -10.27 9.25
N LYS A 194 -17.25 -9.75 10.08
CA LYS A 194 -17.44 -9.72 11.54
C LYS A 194 -18.54 -8.75 11.95
N LEU A 195 -18.59 -7.56 11.36
CA LEU A 195 -19.66 -6.58 11.57
C LEU A 195 -21.02 -7.13 11.14
N ALA A 196 -21.08 -7.79 9.98
CA ALA A 196 -22.32 -8.39 9.46
C ALA A 196 -22.92 -9.46 10.39
N GLN A 197 -22.09 -10.24 11.11
CA GLN A 197 -22.56 -11.21 12.12
C GLN A 197 -23.34 -10.56 13.27
N TYR A 198 -23.10 -9.27 13.53
CA TYR A 198 -23.79 -8.48 14.54
C TYR A 198 -24.89 -7.57 13.96
N GLY A 199 -25.22 -7.75 12.69
CA GLY A 199 -26.26 -6.98 12.02
C GLY A 199 -25.80 -5.56 11.60
N ILE A 200 -24.51 -5.23 11.72
CA ILE A 200 -23.95 -3.95 11.33
C ILE A 200 -23.55 -4.04 9.85
N ARG A 201 -24.32 -3.42 8.98
CA ARG A 201 -24.13 -3.49 7.52
C ARG A 201 -23.78 -2.15 6.91
N THR A 202 -24.30 -1.07 7.47
CA THR A 202 -24.08 0.29 6.95
C THR A 202 -23.13 1.08 7.86
N ILE A 203 -22.57 2.16 7.33
CA ILE A 203 -21.77 3.12 8.12
C ILE A 203 -22.66 3.73 9.23
N GLY A 204 -23.95 3.93 8.96
CA GLY A 204 -24.92 4.42 9.96
C GLY A 204 -25.17 3.43 11.09
N ASP A 205 -25.22 2.11 10.80
CA ASP A 205 -25.32 1.09 11.84
C ASP A 205 -24.06 1.10 12.72
N LEU A 206 -22.88 1.20 12.09
CA LEU A 206 -21.60 1.31 12.79
C LEU A 206 -21.55 2.55 13.69
N ALA A 207 -22.00 3.70 13.19
CA ALA A 207 -22.02 4.96 13.93
C ALA A 207 -22.96 4.92 15.15
N LYS A 208 -24.07 4.18 15.07
CA LYS A 208 -25.07 4.05 16.13
C LYS A 208 -24.75 2.93 17.12
N THR A 209 -23.85 2.02 16.79
CA THR A 209 -23.44 0.94 17.69
C THR A 209 -22.63 1.51 18.85
N SER A 210 -22.84 0.95 20.06
CA SER A 210 -22.08 1.37 21.24
C SER A 210 -20.56 1.23 21.02
N PRO A 211 -19.76 2.23 21.38
CA PRO A 211 -18.29 2.17 21.30
C PRO A 211 -17.72 0.97 22.07
N ASP A 212 -18.31 0.63 23.22
CA ASP A 212 -17.87 -0.51 24.05
C ASP A 212 -18.11 -1.84 23.34
N THR A 213 -19.24 -1.99 22.65
CA THR A 213 -19.53 -3.17 21.82
C THR A 213 -18.50 -3.30 20.71
N LEU A 214 -18.21 -2.23 19.98
CA LEU A 214 -17.21 -2.24 18.91
C LEU A 214 -15.79 -2.49 19.42
N ARG A 215 -15.46 -1.95 20.61
CA ARG A 215 -14.18 -2.22 21.28
C ARG A 215 -14.06 -3.71 21.67
N HIS A 216 -15.11 -4.30 22.19
CA HIS A 216 -15.12 -5.74 22.50
C HIS A 216 -14.94 -6.60 21.25
N MET A 217 -15.58 -6.22 20.15
CA MET A 217 -15.53 -6.96 18.89
C MET A 217 -14.19 -6.83 18.16
N LEU A 218 -13.65 -5.60 18.03
CA LEU A 218 -12.56 -5.24 17.12
C LEU A 218 -11.37 -4.60 17.82
N GLY A 219 -11.39 -4.54 19.17
CA GLY A 219 -10.35 -3.87 19.94
C GLY A 219 -10.31 -2.36 19.69
N ILE A 220 -9.14 -1.76 19.73
CA ILE A 220 -8.94 -0.32 19.49
C ILE A 220 -9.39 0.11 18.09
N ASN A 221 -9.35 -0.80 17.11
CA ASN A 221 -9.80 -0.51 15.76
C ASN A 221 -11.32 -0.30 15.70
N GLY A 222 -12.10 -0.98 16.54
CA GLY A 222 -13.53 -0.75 16.65
C GLY A 222 -13.88 0.67 17.11
N LEU A 223 -13.14 1.21 18.07
CA LEU A 223 -13.29 2.60 18.50
C LEU A 223 -12.93 3.60 17.39
N LYS A 224 -11.85 3.33 16.66
CA LYS A 224 -11.46 4.17 15.53
C LYS A 224 -12.53 4.19 14.44
N LEU A 225 -13.05 3.03 14.09
CA LEU A 225 -14.12 2.92 13.08
C LEU A 225 -15.40 3.65 13.52
N TRP A 226 -15.74 3.58 14.82
CA TRP A 226 -16.84 4.36 15.37
C TRP A 226 -16.61 5.88 15.23
N MET A 227 -15.41 6.35 15.56
CA MET A 227 -15.03 7.76 15.38
C MET A 227 -15.12 8.19 13.92
N TYR A 228 -14.65 7.34 13.01
CA TYR A 228 -14.70 7.59 11.57
C TYR A 228 -16.14 7.69 11.06
N ALA A 229 -17.00 6.74 11.42
CA ALA A 229 -18.42 6.74 11.03
C ALA A 229 -19.20 7.97 11.56
N ASN A 230 -18.77 8.52 12.71
CA ASN A 230 -19.33 9.73 13.30
C ASN A 230 -18.63 11.03 12.84
N GLY A 231 -17.65 10.96 11.94
CA GLY A 231 -16.97 12.15 11.40
C GLY A 231 -16.00 12.83 12.37
N THR A 232 -15.69 12.21 13.51
CA THR A 232 -14.87 12.79 14.56
C THR A 232 -13.36 12.51 14.42
N ASP A 233 -12.92 12.10 13.22
CA ASP A 233 -11.48 11.95 12.92
C ASP A 233 -10.78 13.32 12.92
N THR A 234 -9.73 13.44 13.73
CA THR A 234 -8.90 14.64 13.85
C THR A 234 -7.49 14.45 13.31
N SER A 235 -7.22 13.34 12.64
CA SER A 235 -5.90 13.05 12.08
C SER A 235 -5.45 14.18 11.14
N ARG A 236 -4.17 14.55 11.26
CA ARG A 236 -3.60 15.62 10.44
C ARG A 236 -3.09 15.07 9.13
N VAL A 237 -3.14 15.89 8.09
CA VAL A 237 -2.39 15.65 6.86
C VAL A 237 -0.93 15.99 7.12
N MET A 238 -0.03 15.08 6.78
CA MET A 238 1.40 15.26 7.01
C MET A 238 1.99 16.28 6.04
N HIS A 239 3.02 16.99 6.52
CA HIS A 239 3.80 17.89 5.67
C HIS A 239 4.57 17.10 4.59
N LYS A 240 4.81 17.69 3.44
CA LYS A 240 5.53 17.09 2.30
C LYS A 240 6.91 16.51 2.66
N ASP A 241 7.57 17.09 3.66
CA ASP A 241 8.89 16.65 4.13
C ASP A 241 8.81 15.57 5.22
N PHE A 242 7.60 15.15 5.60
CA PHE A 242 7.44 14.08 6.58
C PHE A 242 7.84 12.74 6.00
N VAL A 243 8.87 12.15 6.59
CA VAL A 243 9.31 10.79 6.25
C VAL A 243 8.87 9.84 7.35
N SER A 244 8.01 8.89 6.99
CA SER A 244 7.58 7.86 7.93
C SER A 244 8.75 6.95 8.30
N PRO A 245 8.99 6.68 9.61
CA PRO A 245 10.06 5.77 10.01
C PRO A 245 9.90 4.39 9.38
N VAL A 246 10.99 3.86 8.81
CA VAL A 246 11.03 2.51 8.24
C VAL A 246 10.98 1.50 9.36
N LYS A 247 9.94 0.68 9.42
CA LYS A 247 9.74 -0.32 10.49
C LYS A 247 10.36 -1.67 10.17
N SER A 248 10.45 -2.01 8.90
CA SER A 248 11.06 -3.27 8.42
C SER A 248 11.44 -3.15 6.95
N ILE A 249 12.44 -3.89 6.51
CA ILE A 249 12.81 -4.02 5.10
C ILE A 249 12.77 -5.50 4.74
N GLY A 250 11.98 -5.85 3.72
CA GLY A 250 11.83 -7.23 3.29
C GLY A 250 11.62 -7.36 1.80
N HIS A 251 11.99 -8.53 1.29
CA HIS A 251 11.76 -8.93 -0.09
C HIS A 251 11.18 -10.36 -0.12
N GLY A 252 10.25 -10.61 -1.03
CA GLY A 252 9.64 -11.92 -1.20
C GLY A 252 9.26 -12.16 -2.64
N ILE A 253 9.32 -13.43 -3.04
CA ILE A 253 8.99 -13.87 -4.40
C ILE A 253 8.07 -15.10 -4.37
N THR A 254 7.16 -15.15 -5.32
CA THR A 254 6.49 -16.40 -5.71
C THR A 254 7.37 -17.07 -6.76
N CYS A 255 7.93 -18.23 -6.44
CA CYS A 255 8.85 -18.94 -7.32
C CYS A 255 8.13 -19.49 -8.56
N THR A 256 8.82 -19.52 -9.69
CA THR A 256 8.31 -20.07 -10.96
C THR A 256 7.99 -21.55 -10.86
N ALA A 257 8.73 -22.28 -10.03
CA ALA A 257 8.45 -23.67 -9.64
C ALA A 257 8.36 -23.79 -8.11
N ASP A 258 7.64 -24.79 -7.63
CA ASP A 258 7.56 -25.05 -6.20
C ASP A 258 8.89 -25.62 -5.69
N LEU A 259 9.40 -25.08 -4.61
CA LEU A 259 10.65 -25.51 -3.98
C LEU A 259 10.41 -26.78 -3.17
N GLN A 260 11.22 -27.79 -3.42
CA GLN A 260 11.07 -29.14 -2.85
C GLN A 260 12.06 -29.41 -1.72
N THR A 261 13.20 -28.73 -1.74
CA THR A 261 14.31 -29.01 -0.82
C THR A 261 14.72 -27.76 0.00
N PRO A 262 15.31 -27.98 1.18
CA PRO A 262 15.87 -26.90 1.99
C PRO A 262 16.93 -26.08 1.25
N GLU A 263 17.75 -26.71 0.43
CA GLU A 263 18.83 -26.09 -0.33
C GLU A 263 18.27 -25.12 -1.38
N GLU A 264 17.18 -25.49 -2.07
CA GLU A 264 16.50 -24.59 -3.01
C GLU A 264 15.95 -23.36 -2.30
N VAL A 265 15.34 -23.54 -1.13
CA VAL A 265 14.80 -22.42 -0.32
C VAL A 265 15.93 -21.53 0.16
N PHE A 266 17.06 -22.10 0.62
CA PHE A 266 18.22 -21.32 1.06
C PHE A 266 18.79 -20.44 -0.06
N ARG A 267 18.90 -20.97 -1.28
CA ARG A 267 19.36 -20.18 -2.45
C ARG A 267 18.46 -18.99 -2.72
N VAL A 268 17.15 -19.20 -2.71
CA VAL A 268 16.16 -18.10 -2.89
C VAL A 268 16.29 -17.08 -1.73
N MET A 269 16.39 -17.54 -0.49
CA MET A 269 16.55 -16.66 0.66
C MET A 269 17.81 -15.82 0.58
N LEU A 270 18.93 -16.43 0.13
CA LEU A 270 20.21 -15.73 -0.03
C LEU A 270 20.10 -14.62 -1.08
N GLU A 271 19.49 -14.89 -2.23
CA GLU A 271 19.24 -13.92 -3.30
C GLU A 271 18.36 -12.76 -2.79
N LEU A 272 17.23 -13.06 -2.15
CA LEU A 272 16.35 -12.03 -1.58
C LEU A 272 17.06 -11.20 -0.50
N SER A 273 17.96 -11.82 0.26
CA SER A 273 18.71 -11.13 1.30
C SER A 273 19.74 -10.13 0.75
N GLN A 274 20.21 -10.30 -0.49
CA GLN A 274 21.07 -9.30 -1.15
C GLN A 274 20.33 -7.97 -1.28
N ASP A 275 19.09 -7.98 -1.80
CA ASP A 275 18.26 -6.79 -1.91
C ASP A 275 17.94 -6.19 -0.52
N VAL A 276 17.59 -7.05 0.46
CA VAL A 276 17.31 -6.58 1.83
C VAL A 276 18.52 -5.89 2.43
N GLY A 277 19.73 -6.50 2.33
CA GLY A 277 20.98 -5.92 2.82
C GLY A 277 21.32 -4.60 2.13
N HIS A 278 21.20 -4.56 0.79
CA HIS A 278 21.40 -3.33 0.02
C HIS A 278 20.48 -2.20 0.50
N ARG A 279 19.19 -2.48 0.63
CA ARG A 279 18.20 -1.48 1.07
C ARG A 279 18.41 -1.05 2.53
N LEU A 280 18.88 -1.94 3.41
CA LEU A 280 19.28 -1.56 4.76
C LEU A 280 20.44 -0.55 4.72
N ARG A 281 21.47 -0.78 3.89
CA ARG A 281 22.61 0.15 3.71
C ARG A 281 22.16 1.49 3.16
N VAL A 282 21.36 1.51 2.09
CA VAL A 282 20.81 2.75 1.48
C VAL A 282 20.07 3.61 2.50
N HIS A 283 19.38 2.99 3.45
CA HIS A 283 18.65 3.70 4.51
C HIS A 283 19.46 3.93 5.79
N GLU A 284 20.75 3.58 5.83
CA GLU A 284 21.60 3.64 7.02
C GLU A 284 20.98 2.90 8.22
N LEU A 285 20.34 1.75 7.98
CA LEU A 285 19.65 0.95 8.98
C LEU A 285 20.31 -0.41 9.16
N MET A 286 20.16 -0.99 10.34
CA MET A 286 20.59 -2.35 10.68
C MET A 286 19.39 -3.12 11.26
N ALA A 287 19.29 -4.42 10.95
CA ALA A 287 18.25 -5.29 11.48
C ALA A 287 18.72 -5.94 12.80
N CYS A 288 17.89 -5.86 13.84
CA CYS A 288 18.07 -6.57 15.11
C CYS A 288 17.28 -7.89 15.17
N GLY A 289 16.46 -8.14 14.18
CA GLY A 289 15.68 -9.37 14.04
C GLY A 289 15.45 -9.75 12.58
N VAL A 290 15.13 -11.01 12.36
CA VAL A 290 14.76 -11.55 11.05
C VAL A 290 13.38 -12.20 11.12
N GLN A 291 12.58 -11.97 10.09
CA GLN A 291 11.30 -12.62 9.87
C GLN A 291 11.33 -13.36 8.55
N VAL A 292 10.85 -14.61 8.56
CA VAL A 292 10.69 -15.44 7.38
C VAL A 292 9.22 -15.79 7.23
N SER A 293 8.69 -15.65 6.02
CA SER A 293 7.36 -16.12 5.67
C SER A 293 7.46 -17.06 4.47
N VAL A 294 6.77 -18.18 4.54
CA VAL A 294 6.64 -19.12 3.43
C VAL A 294 5.17 -19.36 3.11
N ARG A 295 4.88 -19.61 1.86
CA ARG A 295 3.56 -20.04 1.42
C ARG A 295 3.71 -21.36 0.65
N THR A 296 2.92 -22.34 1.02
CA THR A 296 2.88 -23.65 0.36
C THR A 296 2.13 -23.61 -0.97
N ASN A 297 2.21 -24.66 -1.76
CA ASN A 297 1.53 -24.78 -3.05
C ASN A 297 -0.01 -24.80 -2.93
N ASP A 298 -0.56 -25.17 -1.78
CA ASP A 298 -1.99 -25.05 -1.44
C ASP A 298 -2.37 -23.69 -0.84
N LEU A 299 -1.47 -22.71 -0.93
CA LEU A 299 -1.64 -21.31 -0.51
C LEU A 299 -1.70 -21.09 1.00
N TYR A 300 -1.42 -22.08 1.82
CA TYR A 300 -1.28 -21.89 3.26
C TYR A 300 0.00 -21.11 3.58
N GLY A 301 -0.10 -20.10 4.44
CA GLY A 301 1.00 -19.24 4.85
C GLY A 301 1.46 -19.49 6.27
N SER A 302 2.78 -19.58 6.47
CA SER A 302 3.40 -19.60 7.80
C SER A 302 4.44 -18.49 7.93
N GLN A 303 4.56 -17.92 9.12
CA GLN A 303 5.49 -16.83 9.39
C GLN A 303 6.18 -17.06 10.73
N TYR A 304 7.50 -16.87 10.74
CA TYR A 304 8.36 -17.04 11.90
C TYR A 304 9.28 -15.83 12.05
N GLN A 305 9.66 -15.50 13.27
CA GLN A 305 10.63 -14.42 13.53
C GLN A 305 11.54 -14.75 14.72
N CYS A 306 12.74 -14.22 14.71
CA CYS A 306 13.68 -14.33 15.80
C CYS A 306 14.50 -13.03 15.94
N LYS A 307 15.05 -12.82 17.13
CA LYS A 307 16.09 -11.80 17.35
C LYS A 307 17.41 -12.30 16.80
N LEU A 308 18.20 -11.38 16.28
CA LEU A 308 19.58 -11.66 15.90
C LEU A 308 20.50 -11.47 17.10
N PRO A 309 21.59 -12.23 17.20
CA PRO A 309 22.58 -12.05 18.25
C PRO A 309 23.31 -10.69 18.16
N PHE A 310 23.42 -10.17 16.95
CA PHE A 310 24.01 -8.86 16.62
C PHE A 310 23.16 -8.20 15.54
N ARG A 311 23.10 -6.87 15.59
CA ARG A 311 22.46 -6.11 14.52
C ARG A 311 23.27 -6.26 13.23
N THR A 312 22.60 -6.40 12.09
CA THR A 312 23.29 -6.66 10.82
C THR A 312 22.59 -6.02 9.64
N GLN A 313 23.36 -5.79 8.59
CA GLN A 313 22.91 -5.50 7.23
C GLN A 313 23.50 -6.50 6.22
N LEU A 314 24.25 -7.51 6.71
CA LEU A 314 24.93 -8.49 5.88
C LEU A 314 23.94 -9.54 5.35
N PRO A 315 23.82 -9.72 4.02
CA PRO A 315 22.89 -10.66 3.40
C PRO A 315 23.03 -12.09 3.92
N ASN A 316 24.28 -12.57 4.06
CA ASN A 316 24.56 -13.92 4.52
C ASN A 316 24.11 -14.16 5.98
N GLU A 317 24.21 -13.16 6.85
CA GLU A 317 23.75 -13.26 8.24
C GLU A 317 22.23 -13.29 8.31
N ILE A 318 21.57 -12.44 7.49
CA ILE A 318 20.12 -12.40 7.39
C ILE A 318 19.56 -13.71 6.83
N ALA A 319 20.12 -14.19 5.69
CA ALA A 319 19.71 -15.45 5.07
C ALA A 319 19.96 -16.64 5.99
N GLY A 320 21.14 -16.72 6.62
CA GLY A 320 21.51 -17.82 7.52
C GLY A 320 20.61 -17.90 8.74
N ALA A 321 20.32 -16.76 9.39
CA ALA A 321 19.44 -16.71 10.55
C ALA A 321 18.00 -17.09 10.16
N GLY A 322 17.51 -16.56 9.04
CA GLY A 322 16.18 -16.86 8.52
C GLY A 322 16.02 -18.33 8.14
N PHE A 323 17.02 -18.90 7.50
CA PHE A 323 17.01 -20.31 7.11
C PHE A 323 17.06 -21.25 8.34
N HIS A 324 17.93 -20.97 9.31
CA HIS A 324 17.99 -21.74 10.55
C HIS A 324 16.64 -21.74 11.29
N LEU A 325 16.01 -20.57 11.39
CA LEU A 325 14.69 -20.43 11.98
C LEU A 325 13.62 -21.23 11.23
N LEU A 326 13.70 -21.25 9.89
CA LEU A 326 12.78 -22.05 9.06
C LEU A 326 12.97 -23.53 9.28
N MET A 327 14.24 -24.00 9.35
CA MET A 327 14.56 -25.42 9.59
C MET A 327 14.07 -25.92 10.96
N GLU A 328 14.08 -25.05 11.98
CA GLU A 328 13.56 -25.39 13.31
C GLU A 328 12.04 -25.45 13.38
N ARG A 329 11.34 -24.63 12.59
CA ARG A 329 9.91 -24.36 12.80
C ARG A 329 9.00 -24.92 11.71
N TYR A 330 9.49 -25.01 10.46
CA TYR A 330 8.68 -25.46 9.34
C TYR A 330 8.71 -26.98 9.22
N ARG A 331 7.52 -27.57 9.12
CA ARG A 331 7.38 -28.99 8.79
C ARG A 331 7.33 -29.13 7.26
N TRP A 332 8.27 -29.84 6.69
CA TRP A 332 8.43 -30.04 5.24
C TRP A 332 7.38 -30.98 4.64
N ASP A 333 6.11 -30.78 5.03
CA ASP A 333 4.99 -31.64 4.58
C ASP A 333 4.55 -31.29 3.16
N LYS A 334 4.84 -30.07 2.70
CA LYS A 334 4.39 -29.55 1.41
C LYS A 334 5.48 -28.72 0.74
N PRO A 335 5.51 -28.69 -0.60
CA PRO A 335 6.41 -27.81 -1.35
C PRO A 335 6.11 -26.33 -1.07
N ILE A 336 7.15 -25.50 -1.10
CA ILE A 336 7.07 -24.06 -0.87
C ILE A 336 6.93 -23.33 -2.20
N ARG A 337 5.83 -22.59 -2.36
CA ARG A 337 5.51 -21.78 -3.54
C ARG A 337 6.13 -20.39 -3.48
N ALA A 338 6.18 -19.78 -2.31
CA ALA A 338 6.69 -18.41 -2.13
C ALA A 338 7.50 -18.30 -0.85
N VAL A 339 8.55 -17.49 -0.91
CA VAL A 339 9.46 -17.18 0.21
C VAL A 339 9.57 -15.68 0.36
N THR A 340 9.54 -15.20 1.60
CA THR A 340 9.82 -13.80 1.96
C THR A 340 10.80 -13.79 3.12
N ILE A 341 11.82 -12.94 3.02
CA ILE A 341 12.74 -12.65 4.13
C ILE A 341 12.72 -11.16 4.44
N ARG A 342 12.84 -10.81 5.73
CA ARG A 342 12.68 -9.44 6.19
C ARG A 342 13.58 -9.17 7.39
N GLY A 343 14.30 -8.03 7.35
CA GLY A 343 14.91 -7.42 8.52
C GLY A 343 13.86 -6.66 9.32
N ILE A 344 13.78 -6.92 10.61
CA ILE A 344 12.84 -6.30 11.56
C ILE A 344 13.60 -5.69 12.74
N ASP A 345 12.89 -4.94 13.59
CA ASP A 345 13.46 -4.23 14.74
C ASP A 345 14.67 -3.38 14.32
N LEU A 346 14.41 -2.48 13.34
CA LEU A 346 15.45 -1.70 12.69
C LEU A 346 15.95 -0.59 13.61
N VAL A 347 17.27 -0.42 13.63
CA VAL A 347 17.98 0.64 14.36
C VAL A 347 18.89 1.40 13.39
N SER A 348 19.24 2.64 13.74
CA SER A 348 20.19 3.41 12.94
C SER A 348 21.58 2.76 12.99
N GLN A 349 22.28 2.74 11.86
CA GLN A 349 23.69 2.30 11.80
C GLN A 349 24.60 3.15 12.71
N LYS A 350 24.21 4.40 13.00
CA LYS A 350 24.95 5.34 13.83
C LYS A 350 24.73 5.15 15.34
N GLU A 351 23.79 4.31 15.75
CA GLU A 351 23.62 3.98 17.17
C GLU A 351 24.83 3.23 17.71
N ALA A 352 25.19 3.51 18.97
CA ALA A 352 26.27 2.78 19.65
C ALA A 352 25.90 1.28 19.76
N GLU A 353 26.86 0.41 19.50
CA GLU A 353 26.72 -1.04 19.65
C GLU A 353 27.59 -1.54 20.78
N GLN A 354 27.04 -2.38 21.65
CA GLN A 354 27.83 -3.10 22.63
C GLN A 354 28.57 -4.25 21.92
N LEU A 355 29.87 -4.14 21.83
CA LEU A 355 30.71 -5.17 21.21
C LEU A 355 30.77 -6.44 22.09
N SER A 356 30.67 -7.58 21.45
CA SER A 356 30.84 -8.87 22.10
C SER A 356 32.27 -9.36 21.93
N MET A 357 32.92 -9.79 23.01
CA MET A 357 34.28 -10.37 22.98
C MET A 357 34.33 -11.72 22.26
N PHE A 358 33.19 -12.34 21.97
CA PHE A 358 33.08 -13.65 21.30
C PHE A 358 32.93 -13.58 19.80
N VAL A 359 33.02 -12.38 19.22
CA VAL A 359 32.85 -12.14 17.79
C VAL A 359 34.13 -11.58 17.19
N ASP A 360 34.55 -12.14 16.07
CA ASP A 360 35.64 -11.60 15.27
C ASP A 360 35.14 -10.35 14.50
N HIS A 361 35.24 -9.19 15.16
CA HIS A 361 34.82 -7.91 14.62
C HIS A 361 35.63 -7.54 13.37
N GLN A 362 36.95 -7.86 13.31
CA GLN A 362 37.76 -7.54 12.13
C GLN A 362 37.30 -8.27 10.88
N LYS A 363 36.93 -9.54 11.03
CA LYS A 363 36.38 -10.34 9.92
C LYS A 363 35.01 -9.81 9.48
N ARG A 364 34.21 -9.36 10.44
CA ARG A 364 32.88 -8.79 10.17
C ARG A 364 32.98 -7.45 9.46
N ASP A 365 33.86 -6.56 9.92
CA ASP A 365 34.08 -5.24 9.30
C ASP A 365 34.61 -5.37 7.86
N ARG A 366 35.48 -6.32 7.59
CA ARG A 366 35.93 -6.64 6.23
C ARG A 366 34.78 -7.07 5.32
N ARG A 367 33.83 -7.86 5.85
CA ARG A 367 32.63 -8.25 5.07
C ARG A 367 31.71 -7.07 4.80
N ILE A 368 31.52 -6.17 5.78
CA ILE A 368 30.74 -4.94 5.60
C ILE A 368 31.37 -4.10 4.48
N LEU A 369 32.70 -3.88 4.53
CA LEU A 369 33.42 -3.12 3.49
C LEU A 369 33.32 -3.76 2.09
N LEU A 370 33.32 -5.09 2.01
CA LEU A 370 33.13 -5.79 0.72
C LEU A 370 31.71 -5.58 0.18
N GLU A 371 30.70 -5.65 1.02
CA GLU A 371 29.29 -5.44 0.62
C GLU A 371 29.00 -3.98 0.24
N ASP A 372 29.75 -3.02 0.81
CA ASP A 372 29.64 -1.60 0.46
C ASP A 372 30.32 -1.28 -0.88
N ALA A 373 31.24 -2.13 -1.34
CA ALA A 373 31.98 -1.96 -2.58
C ALA A 373 31.29 -2.58 -3.81
N VAL A 374 30.24 -3.37 -3.60
CA VAL A 374 29.45 -4.06 -4.62
C VAL A 374 28.08 -3.39 -4.77
#